data_232e80b7df25a57915802c653402fa43
#
_entry.id   232e80b7df25a57915802c653402fa43
#
_cell.length_a   1.000
_cell.length_b   1.000
_cell.length_c   1.000
_cell.angle_alpha   90.00
_cell.angle_beta   90.00
_cell.angle_gamma   90.00
#
_symmetry.space_group_name_H-M   'P 1'
#
loop_
_entity.id
_entity.type
_entity.pdbx_description
1 polymer ?
#
loop_
_entity_poly.entity_id
_entity_poly.type
_entity_poly.pdbx_seq_one_letter_code
_entity_poly.pdbx_strand_id
1 'polypeptide(L)'
;MRFVDGDRVEALAGVCRNMAAWRRSQNGNNTVIGALIAHAHVDGGLHLFAEMLAALPADVPAPPECGEALRPVVAKDIERCAQAASEYSGFMIALQPSAAEIARESWWNRATRWVFIGEQPGMHYAELLATSCGDSAKARMLSDRAAPPPTFDPLQPPMDCVAAWIGCILGEIAATTYVDYDRRTLDFAAHLRLGATILWLRDGPAAGSVQARFEQRPQELRSGVRASGFDAARGTVFVDNLDSHREARFELPVSPRSVAP
;
A
#
# COMPACT_ATOMS: atom_id res chain seq x y z
N MET A 1 24.42 10.63 -8.18
CA MET A 1 25.47 11.69 -8.25
C MET A 1 25.14 12.81 -9.23
N ARG A 2 24.42 12.59 -10.35
CA ARG A 2 24.08 13.67 -11.34
C ARG A 2 23.48 14.94 -10.73
N PHE A 3 22.67 14.83 -9.67
CA PHE A 3 22.06 16.01 -9.04
C PHE A 3 23.11 16.96 -8.43
N VAL A 4 24.12 16.40 -7.78
CA VAL A 4 25.24 17.16 -7.18
C VAL A 4 26.17 17.70 -8.25
N ASP A 5 26.29 16.98 -9.38
CA ASP A 5 27.15 17.37 -10.51
C ASP A 5 26.54 18.47 -11.40
N GLY A 6 25.32 18.95 -11.06
CA GLY A 6 24.65 20.08 -11.72
C GLY A 6 23.53 19.69 -12.70
N ASP A 7 23.40 18.42 -13.05
CA ASP A 7 22.31 17.93 -13.92
C ASP A 7 21.04 17.60 -13.11
N ARG A 8 20.52 18.64 -12.44
CA ARG A 8 19.46 18.50 -11.44
C ARG A 8 18.13 18.06 -12.02
N VAL A 9 17.78 18.58 -13.20
CA VAL A 9 16.49 18.30 -13.86
C VAL A 9 16.46 16.84 -14.33
N GLU A 10 17.52 16.39 -15.01
CA GLU A 10 17.61 15.01 -15.49
C GLU A 10 17.71 14.01 -14.33
N ALA A 11 18.38 14.35 -13.25
CA ALA A 11 18.44 13.52 -12.05
C ALA A 11 17.03 13.35 -11.43
N LEU A 12 16.25 14.43 -11.32
CA LEU A 12 14.87 14.38 -10.84
C LEU A 12 13.97 13.58 -11.80
N ALA A 13 14.11 13.77 -13.12
CA ALA A 13 13.43 12.96 -14.12
C ALA A 13 13.73 11.46 -13.95
N GLY A 14 14.99 11.12 -13.64
CA GLY A 14 15.41 9.75 -13.33
C GLY A 14 14.69 9.15 -12.11
N VAL A 15 14.55 9.91 -11.02
CA VAL A 15 13.80 9.50 -9.84
C VAL A 15 12.32 9.27 -10.20
N CYS A 16 11.71 10.20 -10.92
CA CYS A 16 10.32 10.07 -11.35
C CYS A 16 10.10 8.86 -12.27
N ARG A 17 10.99 8.61 -13.24
CA ARG A 17 10.93 7.40 -14.08
C ARG A 17 11.04 6.12 -13.26
N ASN A 18 11.91 6.09 -12.25
CA ASN A 18 12.04 4.94 -11.34
C ASN A 18 10.75 4.70 -10.55
N MET A 19 10.18 5.74 -9.94
CA MET A 19 8.90 5.64 -9.23
C MET A 19 7.78 5.14 -10.15
N ALA A 20 7.67 5.68 -11.37
CA ALA A 20 6.70 5.21 -12.35
C ALA A 20 6.90 3.74 -12.74
N ALA A 21 8.14 3.27 -12.86
CA ALA A 21 8.46 1.87 -13.14
C ALA A 21 8.04 0.95 -12.00
N TRP A 22 8.32 1.30 -10.76
CA TRP A 22 7.89 0.53 -9.58
C TRP A 22 6.38 0.53 -9.41
N ARG A 23 5.71 1.66 -9.67
CA ARG A 23 4.25 1.75 -9.68
C ARG A 23 3.61 0.85 -10.74
N ARG A 24 4.22 0.73 -11.93
CA ARG A 24 3.77 -0.24 -12.96
C ARG A 24 4.05 -1.68 -12.54
N SER A 25 5.22 -1.95 -11.98
CA SER A 25 5.58 -3.29 -11.48
C SER A 25 4.61 -3.79 -10.41
N GLN A 26 4.17 -2.94 -9.50
CA GLN A 26 3.18 -3.29 -8.50
C GLN A 26 1.88 -3.82 -9.13
N ASN A 27 1.41 -3.18 -10.20
CA ASN A 27 0.18 -3.57 -10.91
C ASN A 27 0.30 -4.91 -11.64
N GLY A 28 1.52 -5.37 -11.91
CA GLY A 28 1.81 -6.68 -12.52
C GLY A 28 2.22 -7.76 -11.51
N ASN A 29 2.44 -7.40 -10.26
CA ASN A 29 2.86 -8.34 -9.22
C ASN A 29 1.66 -9.12 -8.68
N ASN A 30 1.78 -10.45 -8.73
CA ASN A 30 0.79 -11.36 -8.16
C ASN A 30 1.12 -11.79 -6.72
N THR A 31 2.16 -11.21 -6.10
CA THR A 31 2.54 -11.52 -4.72
C THR A 31 2.47 -10.30 -3.83
N VAL A 32 2.06 -10.49 -2.58
CA VAL A 32 2.02 -9.42 -1.58
C VAL A 32 3.41 -8.85 -1.32
N ILE A 33 4.42 -9.71 -1.21
CA ILE A 33 5.82 -9.28 -0.97
C ILE A 33 6.31 -8.40 -2.12
N GLY A 34 6.05 -8.79 -3.38
CA GLY A 34 6.44 -7.98 -4.55
C GLY A 34 5.77 -6.60 -4.55
N ALA A 35 4.50 -6.52 -4.17
CA ALA A 35 3.81 -5.25 -4.02
C ALA A 35 4.40 -4.39 -2.89
N LEU A 36 4.72 -4.97 -1.74
CA LEU A 36 5.35 -4.24 -0.63
C LEU A 36 6.75 -3.70 -0.96
N ILE A 37 7.54 -4.46 -1.72
CA ILE A 37 8.84 -3.98 -2.22
C ILE A 37 8.64 -2.78 -3.14
N ALA A 38 7.65 -2.84 -4.05
CA ALA A 38 7.32 -1.71 -4.92
C ALA A 38 6.87 -0.48 -4.11
N HIS A 39 6.04 -0.64 -3.08
CA HIS A 39 5.64 0.44 -2.18
C HIS A 39 6.85 1.09 -1.50
N ALA A 40 7.75 0.28 -0.93
CA ALA A 40 8.95 0.79 -0.25
C ALA A 40 9.86 1.59 -1.20
N HIS A 41 10.02 1.12 -2.45
CA HIS A 41 10.79 1.84 -3.46
C HIS A 41 10.14 3.17 -3.87
N VAL A 42 8.83 3.21 -4.00
CA VAL A 42 8.11 4.46 -4.31
C VAL A 42 8.14 5.41 -3.12
N ASP A 43 7.96 4.94 -1.89
CA ASP A 43 8.05 5.76 -0.67
C ASP A 43 9.44 6.42 -0.54
N GLY A 44 10.51 5.64 -0.71
CA GLY A 44 11.88 6.19 -0.75
C GLY A 44 12.09 7.17 -1.91
N GLY A 45 11.50 6.87 -3.07
CA GLY A 45 11.50 7.75 -4.23
C GLY A 45 10.77 9.07 -3.98
N LEU A 46 9.66 9.06 -3.22
CA LEU A 46 8.91 10.26 -2.85
C LEU A 46 9.69 11.21 -1.95
N HIS A 47 10.42 10.68 -0.96
CA HIS A 47 11.31 11.52 -0.14
C HIS A 47 12.39 12.18 -0.99
N LEU A 48 13.09 11.38 -1.80
CA LEU A 48 14.13 11.90 -2.69
C LEU A 48 13.57 12.91 -3.70
N PHE A 49 12.40 12.62 -4.29
CA PHE A 49 11.69 13.55 -5.17
C PHE A 49 11.41 14.89 -4.48
N ALA A 50 10.84 14.86 -3.27
CA ALA A 50 10.46 16.07 -2.55
C ALA A 50 11.69 16.93 -2.18
N GLU A 51 12.78 16.31 -1.70
CA GLU A 51 14.03 16.99 -1.39
C GLU A 51 14.67 17.61 -2.63
N MET A 52 14.75 16.85 -3.73
CA MET A 52 15.32 17.34 -4.98
C MET A 52 14.47 18.46 -5.58
N LEU A 53 13.13 18.32 -5.52
CA LEU A 53 12.21 19.35 -6.00
C LEU A 53 12.33 20.64 -5.17
N ALA A 54 12.51 20.52 -3.85
CA ALA A 54 12.74 21.66 -2.96
C ALA A 54 14.06 22.38 -3.24
N ALA A 55 15.09 21.65 -3.70
CA ALA A 55 16.40 22.21 -4.04
C ALA A 55 16.48 22.78 -5.47
N LEU A 56 15.47 22.57 -6.32
CA LEU A 56 15.41 23.19 -7.64
C LEU A 56 15.01 24.65 -7.54
N PRO A 57 15.62 25.53 -8.37
CA PRO A 57 15.16 26.90 -8.52
C PRO A 57 13.67 26.94 -8.86
N ALA A 58 13.03 27.90 -8.34
CA ALA A 58 11.59 27.97 -8.35
C ALA A 58 11.00 28.24 -9.77
N ASP A 59 11.78 28.79 -10.70
CA ASP A 59 11.44 29.07 -12.10
C ASP A 59 11.66 27.83 -13.00
N VAL A 60 12.32 26.79 -12.49
CA VAL A 60 12.53 25.55 -13.23
C VAL A 60 11.32 24.65 -13.03
N PRO A 61 10.58 24.29 -14.10
CA PRO A 61 9.42 23.40 -14.00
C PRO A 61 9.86 21.98 -13.61
N ALA A 62 8.95 21.26 -12.98
CA ALA A 62 9.18 19.83 -12.74
C ALA A 62 9.22 19.04 -14.06
N PRO A 63 10.08 18.02 -14.20
CA PRO A 63 10.08 17.16 -15.38
C PRO A 63 8.73 16.48 -15.62
N PRO A 64 8.28 16.29 -16.88
CA PRO A 64 6.99 15.69 -17.21
C PRO A 64 6.84 14.25 -16.70
N GLU A 65 7.95 13.52 -16.55
CA GLU A 65 7.98 12.18 -15.95
C GLU A 65 7.43 12.15 -14.53
N CYS A 66 7.53 13.26 -13.80
CA CYS A 66 6.98 13.37 -12.44
C CYS A 66 5.45 13.41 -12.46
N GLY A 67 4.84 14.01 -13.49
CA GLY A 67 3.40 13.97 -13.70
C GLY A 67 2.90 12.54 -13.92
N GLU A 68 3.64 11.70 -14.68
CA GLU A 68 3.30 10.29 -14.85
C GLU A 68 3.46 9.49 -13.55
N ALA A 69 4.59 9.68 -12.86
CA ALA A 69 4.87 8.99 -11.60
C ALA A 69 3.82 9.29 -10.52
N LEU A 70 3.36 10.54 -10.47
CA LEU A 70 2.44 11.06 -9.47
C LEU A 70 1.00 11.26 -10.01
N ARG A 71 0.66 10.58 -11.11
CA ARG A 71 -0.71 10.58 -11.62
C ARG A 71 -1.71 10.15 -10.53
N PRO A 72 -2.98 10.57 -10.60
CA PRO A 72 -4.00 10.20 -9.64
C PRO A 72 -4.03 8.70 -9.37
N VAL A 73 -4.28 8.33 -8.11
CA VAL A 73 -4.44 6.93 -7.70
C VAL A 73 -5.76 6.39 -8.26
N VAL A 74 -5.69 5.29 -8.97
CA VAL A 74 -6.85 4.59 -9.53
C VAL A 74 -7.04 3.24 -8.87
N ALA A 75 -8.22 2.63 -9.04
CA ALA A 75 -8.54 1.34 -8.43
C ALA A 75 -7.47 0.27 -8.67
N LYS A 76 -6.88 0.23 -9.87
CA LYS A 76 -5.83 -0.71 -10.23
C LYS A 76 -4.55 -0.55 -9.39
N ASP A 77 -4.25 0.64 -8.89
CA ASP A 77 -3.06 0.88 -8.05
C ASP A 77 -3.22 0.34 -6.62
N ILE A 78 -4.44 0.04 -6.20
CA ILE A 78 -4.79 -0.40 -4.84
C ILE A 78 -5.54 -1.73 -4.82
N GLU A 79 -5.88 -2.29 -5.97
CA GLU A 79 -6.56 -3.58 -6.07
C GLU A 79 -5.61 -4.72 -5.70
N ARG A 80 -6.06 -5.59 -4.79
CA ARG A 80 -5.23 -6.67 -4.22
C ARG A 80 -5.77 -8.06 -4.49
N CYS A 81 -6.81 -8.18 -5.30
CA CYS A 81 -7.45 -9.47 -5.53
C CYS A 81 -6.51 -10.50 -6.19
N ALA A 82 -5.63 -10.07 -7.11
CA ALA A 82 -4.66 -10.97 -7.74
C ALA A 82 -3.62 -11.48 -6.73
N GLN A 83 -3.14 -10.60 -5.84
CA GLN A 83 -2.24 -10.99 -4.75
C GLN A 83 -2.93 -11.95 -3.78
N ALA A 84 -4.16 -11.65 -3.35
CA ALA A 84 -4.94 -12.52 -2.49
C ALA A 84 -5.16 -13.91 -3.10
N ALA A 85 -5.50 -13.99 -4.38
CA ALA A 85 -5.67 -15.26 -5.10
C ALA A 85 -4.36 -16.06 -5.20
N SER A 86 -3.23 -15.39 -5.41
CA SER A 86 -1.91 -16.04 -5.45
C SER A 86 -1.51 -16.59 -4.08
N GLU A 87 -1.72 -15.83 -3.02
CA GLU A 87 -1.43 -16.26 -1.64
C GLU A 87 -2.32 -17.44 -1.25
N TYR A 88 -3.62 -17.41 -1.59
CA TYR A 88 -4.52 -18.54 -1.41
C TYR A 88 -4.01 -19.80 -2.12
N SER A 89 -3.60 -19.65 -3.37
CA SER A 89 -3.06 -20.76 -4.14
C SER A 89 -1.79 -21.32 -3.50
N GLY A 90 -0.88 -20.46 -3.05
CA GLY A 90 0.35 -20.84 -2.32
C GLY A 90 0.04 -21.57 -1.01
N PHE A 91 -0.92 -21.05 -0.24
CA PHE A 91 -1.38 -21.68 1.00
C PHE A 91 -1.96 -23.07 0.74
N MET A 92 -2.84 -23.23 -0.26
CA MET A 92 -3.43 -24.51 -0.62
C MET A 92 -2.37 -25.53 -1.09
N ILE A 93 -1.36 -25.08 -1.86
CA ILE A 93 -0.25 -25.94 -2.27
C ILE A 93 0.58 -26.39 -1.04
N ALA A 94 0.85 -25.47 -0.12
CA ALA A 94 1.62 -25.77 1.10
C ALA A 94 0.90 -26.76 2.04
N LEU A 95 -0.44 -26.80 1.99
CA LEU A 95 -1.24 -27.75 2.75
C LEU A 95 -1.29 -29.15 2.10
N GLN A 96 -0.92 -29.28 0.82
CA GLN A 96 -0.93 -30.57 0.12
C GLN A 96 0.35 -31.35 0.44
N PRO A 97 0.21 -32.54 1.09
CA PRO A 97 1.38 -33.37 1.33
C PRO A 97 1.92 -33.91 -0.02
N SER A 98 3.21 -34.02 -0.11
CA SER A 98 3.83 -34.67 -1.25
C SER A 98 3.45 -36.17 -1.31
N ALA A 99 3.49 -36.75 -2.52
CA ALA A 99 3.23 -38.19 -2.71
C ALA A 99 4.16 -39.06 -1.84
N ALA A 100 5.41 -38.61 -1.60
CA ALA A 100 6.38 -39.30 -0.77
C ALA A 100 6.02 -39.24 0.73
N GLU A 101 5.43 -38.13 1.19
CA GLU A 101 4.93 -38.01 2.56
C GLU A 101 3.70 -38.89 2.76
N ILE A 102 2.75 -38.90 1.83
CA ILE A 102 1.55 -39.76 1.85
C ILE A 102 1.96 -41.24 1.93
N ALA A 103 2.98 -41.66 1.15
CA ALA A 103 3.43 -43.03 1.12
C ALA A 103 4.11 -43.48 2.45
N ARG A 104 4.66 -42.54 3.21
CA ARG A 104 5.31 -42.81 4.51
C ARG A 104 4.39 -42.64 5.71
N GLU A 105 3.20 -42.09 5.51
CA GLU A 105 2.26 -41.86 6.61
C GLU A 105 1.69 -43.16 7.18
N SER A 106 1.71 -43.22 8.52
CA SER A 106 0.95 -44.24 9.25
C SER A 106 -0.55 -44.07 8.97
N TRP A 107 -1.32 -45.15 9.10
CA TRP A 107 -2.78 -45.11 8.97
C TRP A 107 -3.42 -44.10 9.94
N TRP A 108 -2.82 -43.92 11.13
CA TRP A 108 -3.29 -42.99 12.15
C TRP A 108 -3.08 -41.55 11.73
N ASN A 109 -1.92 -41.20 11.20
CA ASN A 109 -1.67 -39.85 10.65
C ASN A 109 -2.58 -39.55 9.48
N ARG A 110 -2.92 -40.54 8.65
CA ARG A 110 -3.85 -40.38 7.53
C ARG A 110 -5.27 -40.11 8.00
N ALA A 111 -5.73 -40.77 9.08
CA ALA A 111 -7.04 -40.55 9.67
C ALA A 111 -7.12 -39.19 10.39
N THR A 112 -6.08 -38.80 11.12
CA THR A 112 -6.05 -37.50 11.82
C THR A 112 -5.88 -36.32 10.87
N ARG A 113 -5.18 -36.51 9.73
CA ARG A 113 -5.04 -35.46 8.71
C ARG A 113 -6.39 -35.00 8.17
N TRP A 114 -7.34 -35.88 7.99
CA TRP A 114 -8.69 -35.51 7.54
C TRP A 114 -9.38 -34.53 8.50
N VAL A 115 -9.09 -34.64 9.80
CA VAL A 115 -9.61 -33.73 10.83
C VAL A 115 -8.81 -32.42 10.91
N PHE A 116 -7.49 -32.44 10.62
CA PHE A 116 -6.61 -31.29 10.83
C PHE A 116 -6.31 -30.47 9.58
N ILE A 117 -6.44 -31.07 8.38
CA ILE A 117 -6.00 -30.45 7.10
C ILE A 117 -7.08 -30.67 6.02
N GLY A 118 -8.36 -30.51 6.37
CA GLY A 118 -9.46 -30.61 5.39
C GLY A 118 -9.53 -29.39 4.45
N GLU A 119 -10.41 -29.43 3.46
CA GLU A 119 -10.66 -28.31 2.55
C GLU A 119 -11.24 -27.07 3.27
N GLN A 120 -11.86 -27.26 4.43
CA GLN A 120 -12.49 -26.22 5.24
C GLN A 120 -11.55 -25.07 5.65
N PRO A 121 -10.26 -25.31 6.08
CA PRO A 121 -9.32 -24.21 6.32
C PRO A 121 -9.10 -23.36 5.09
N GLY A 122 -9.08 -23.97 3.91
CA GLY A 122 -8.95 -23.25 2.64
C GLY A 122 -10.16 -22.37 2.35
N MET A 123 -11.38 -22.84 2.61
CA MET A 123 -12.58 -22.04 2.40
C MET A 123 -12.63 -20.84 3.34
N HIS A 124 -12.37 -21.04 4.63
CA HIS A 124 -12.32 -19.94 5.60
C HIS A 124 -11.24 -18.91 5.21
N TYR A 125 -10.06 -19.37 4.82
CA TYR A 125 -9.01 -18.48 4.34
C TYR A 125 -9.39 -17.73 3.05
N ALA A 126 -10.09 -18.39 2.13
CA ALA A 126 -10.63 -17.77 0.92
C ALA A 126 -11.63 -16.65 1.23
N GLU A 127 -12.53 -16.87 2.22
CA GLU A 127 -13.49 -15.85 2.65
C GLU A 127 -12.78 -14.61 3.21
N LEU A 128 -11.75 -14.81 4.03
CA LEU A 128 -10.96 -13.72 4.57
C LEU A 128 -10.25 -12.92 3.44
N LEU A 129 -9.65 -13.62 2.49
CA LEU A 129 -9.00 -12.98 1.34
C LEU A 129 -10.01 -12.32 0.38
N ALA A 130 -11.22 -12.85 0.27
CA ALA A 130 -12.28 -12.28 -0.56
C ALA A 130 -12.69 -10.87 -0.12
N THR A 131 -12.45 -10.50 1.15
CA THR A 131 -12.67 -9.13 1.65
C THR A 131 -11.81 -8.09 0.92
N SER A 132 -10.71 -8.52 0.29
CA SER A 132 -9.82 -7.67 -0.52
C SER A 132 -10.23 -7.62 -2.00
N CYS A 133 -11.30 -8.32 -2.39
CA CYS A 133 -11.76 -8.46 -3.76
C CYS A 133 -13.14 -7.82 -3.96
N GLY A 134 -13.46 -7.51 -5.23
CA GLY A 134 -14.77 -7.01 -5.62
C GLY A 134 -14.97 -5.51 -5.45
N ASP A 135 -16.14 -5.03 -5.85
CA ASP A 135 -16.42 -3.60 -5.94
C ASP A 135 -16.54 -2.92 -4.57
N SER A 136 -17.02 -3.64 -3.55
CA SER A 136 -17.08 -3.13 -2.18
C SER A 136 -15.69 -2.89 -1.59
N ALA A 137 -14.74 -3.80 -1.84
CA ALA A 137 -13.34 -3.63 -1.44
C ALA A 137 -12.70 -2.43 -2.17
N LYS A 138 -12.91 -2.33 -3.49
CA LYS A 138 -12.44 -1.20 -4.29
C LYS A 138 -12.99 0.13 -3.77
N ALA A 139 -14.28 0.23 -3.53
CA ALA A 139 -14.93 1.44 -3.02
C ALA A 139 -14.39 1.82 -1.63
N ARG A 140 -14.19 0.84 -0.74
CA ARG A 140 -13.61 1.03 0.57
C ARG A 140 -12.18 1.60 0.46
N MET A 141 -11.34 0.98 -0.37
CA MET A 141 -9.95 1.41 -0.53
C MET A 141 -9.84 2.77 -1.23
N LEU A 142 -10.66 3.06 -2.24
CA LEU A 142 -10.71 4.39 -2.87
C LEU A 142 -11.15 5.47 -1.88
N SER A 143 -12.01 5.15 -0.93
CA SER A 143 -12.41 6.05 0.16
C SER A 143 -11.44 6.09 1.34
N ASP A 144 -10.25 5.47 1.21
CA ASP A 144 -9.19 5.45 2.22
C ASP A 144 -9.63 4.81 3.56
N ARG A 145 -10.44 3.78 3.50
CA ARG A 145 -10.92 3.03 4.67
C ARG A 145 -10.29 1.65 4.74
N ALA A 146 -9.63 1.37 5.85
CA ALA A 146 -9.08 0.04 6.11
C ALA A 146 -10.19 -1.02 6.26
N ALA A 147 -9.86 -2.26 5.96
CA ALA A 147 -10.72 -3.38 6.31
C ALA A 147 -10.88 -3.44 7.85
N PRO A 148 -12.06 -3.79 8.35
CA PRO A 148 -12.20 -4.09 9.76
C PRO A 148 -11.30 -5.27 10.12
N PRO A 149 -10.74 -5.31 11.35
CA PRO A 149 -10.00 -6.49 11.80
C PRO A 149 -10.95 -7.71 11.78
N PRO A 150 -10.42 -8.90 11.46
CA PRO A 150 -11.21 -10.11 11.58
C PRO A 150 -11.67 -10.29 13.03
N THR A 151 -12.91 -10.74 13.21
CA THR A 151 -13.55 -10.95 14.53
C THR A 151 -13.56 -12.42 14.87
N PHE A 152 -12.43 -13.10 14.80
CA PHE A 152 -12.33 -14.50 15.22
C PHE A 152 -12.23 -14.60 16.75
N ASP A 153 -13.14 -15.33 17.34
CA ASP A 153 -13.02 -15.74 18.74
C ASP A 153 -12.59 -17.20 18.82
N PRO A 154 -11.35 -17.49 19.25
CA PRO A 154 -10.87 -18.87 19.36
C PRO A 154 -11.67 -19.71 20.38
N LEU A 155 -12.43 -19.09 21.28
CA LEU A 155 -13.29 -19.78 22.24
C LEU A 155 -14.69 -20.06 21.68
N GLN A 156 -15.06 -19.40 20.58
CA GLN A 156 -16.34 -19.58 19.87
C GLN A 156 -16.10 -19.73 18.36
N PRO A 157 -15.43 -20.82 17.95
CA PRO A 157 -15.13 -21.02 16.54
C PRO A 157 -16.44 -21.18 15.76
N PRO A 158 -16.48 -20.70 14.50
CA PRO A 158 -17.56 -21.04 13.59
C PRO A 158 -17.77 -22.55 13.51
N MET A 159 -19.01 -22.99 13.29
CA MET A 159 -19.35 -24.42 13.24
C MET A 159 -18.56 -25.19 12.19
N ASP A 160 -18.23 -24.55 11.08
CA ASP A 160 -17.39 -25.07 10.01
C ASP A 160 -15.91 -25.25 10.43
N CYS A 161 -15.44 -24.52 11.43
CA CYS A 161 -14.11 -24.66 12.00
C CYS A 161 -13.99 -25.77 13.07
N VAL A 162 -15.10 -26.33 13.56
CA VAL A 162 -15.06 -27.38 14.61
C VAL A 162 -14.30 -28.61 14.17
N ALA A 163 -14.44 -29.02 12.90
CA ALA A 163 -13.75 -30.17 12.33
C ALA A 163 -12.31 -29.86 11.86
N ALA A 164 -11.96 -28.60 11.67
CA ALA A 164 -10.67 -28.17 11.10
C ALA A 164 -10.02 -27.05 11.94
N TRP A 165 -10.16 -27.15 13.24
CA TRP A 165 -9.74 -26.16 14.24
C TRP A 165 -8.37 -25.53 13.99
N ILE A 166 -7.33 -26.36 13.79
CA ILE A 166 -5.96 -25.89 13.59
C ILE A 166 -5.85 -25.07 12.30
N GLY A 167 -6.49 -25.52 11.23
CA GLY A 167 -6.49 -24.81 9.95
C GLY A 167 -7.18 -23.45 10.05
N CYS A 168 -8.28 -23.36 10.78
CA CYS A 168 -8.95 -22.09 11.04
C CYS A 168 -8.10 -21.12 11.86
N ILE A 169 -7.43 -21.60 12.91
CA ILE A 169 -6.48 -20.78 13.70
C ILE A 169 -5.34 -20.26 12.81
N LEU A 170 -4.75 -21.10 11.98
CA LEU A 170 -3.69 -20.71 11.06
C LEU A 170 -4.20 -19.68 10.02
N GLY A 171 -5.41 -19.87 9.51
CA GLY A 171 -6.07 -18.90 8.63
C GLY A 171 -6.25 -17.53 9.29
N GLU A 172 -6.68 -17.51 10.55
CA GLU A 172 -6.85 -16.27 11.32
C GLU A 172 -5.52 -15.56 11.62
N ILE A 173 -4.49 -16.30 11.99
CA ILE A 173 -3.14 -15.74 12.17
C ILE A 173 -2.66 -15.10 10.86
N ALA A 174 -2.90 -15.74 9.72
CA ALA A 174 -2.61 -15.18 8.43
C ALA A 174 -3.48 -13.94 8.13
N ALA A 175 -4.78 -13.98 8.44
CA ALA A 175 -5.72 -12.90 8.16
C ALA A 175 -5.34 -11.59 8.84
N THR A 176 -4.85 -11.62 10.08
CA THR A 176 -4.38 -10.41 10.79
C THR A 176 -3.24 -9.75 10.03
N THR A 177 -2.34 -10.52 9.45
CA THR A 177 -1.24 -10.02 8.60
C THR A 177 -1.78 -9.33 7.34
N TYR A 178 -2.87 -9.83 6.74
CA TYR A 178 -3.46 -9.22 5.53
C TYR A 178 -4.14 -7.89 5.81
N VAL A 179 -4.70 -7.67 7.00
CA VAL A 179 -5.22 -6.35 7.40
C VAL A 179 -4.11 -5.31 7.42
N ASP A 180 -2.92 -5.66 7.90
CA ASP A 180 -1.77 -4.76 7.87
C ASP A 180 -1.29 -4.48 6.45
N TYR A 181 -1.37 -5.46 5.54
CA TYR A 181 -1.09 -5.22 4.12
C TYR A 181 -2.10 -4.29 3.47
N ASP A 182 -3.39 -4.36 3.84
CA ASP A 182 -4.40 -3.40 3.39
C ASP A 182 -4.06 -1.98 3.86
N ARG A 183 -3.70 -1.82 5.13
CA ARG A 183 -3.26 -0.53 5.69
C ARG A 183 -2.05 0.03 4.95
N ARG A 184 -1.01 -0.79 4.69
CA ARG A 184 0.17 -0.40 3.91
C ARG A 184 -0.17 0.03 2.48
N THR A 185 -1.12 -0.64 1.84
CA THR A 185 -1.58 -0.26 0.50
C THR A 185 -2.32 1.07 0.52
N LEU A 186 -3.10 1.34 1.55
CA LEU A 186 -3.76 2.63 1.74
C LEU A 186 -2.75 3.72 2.07
N ASP A 187 -1.73 3.44 2.89
CA ASP A 187 -0.63 4.36 3.16
C ASP A 187 0.10 4.73 1.87
N PHE A 188 0.46 3.74 1.07
CA PHE A 188 1.05 3.96 -0.24
C PHE A 188 0.21 4.89 -1.13
N ALA A 189 -1.11 4.68 -1.20
CA ALA A 189 -2.01 5.53 -1.96
C ALA A 189 -2.04 6.97 -1.42
N ALA A 190 -2.01 7.14 -0.10
CA ALA A 190 -1.97 8.45 0.55
C ALA A 190 -0.63 9.16 0.34
N HIS A 191 0.49 8.43 0.39
CA HIS A 191 1.83 8.97 0.10
C HIS A 191 1.93 9.47 -1.34
N LEU A 192 1.39 8.72 -2.31
CA LEU A 192 1.31 9.16 -3.70
C LEU A 192 0.49 10.44 -3.86
N ARG A 193 -0.67 10.55 -3.18
CA ARG A 193 -1.49 11.78 -3.18
C ARG A 193 -0.73 12.95 -2.56
N LEU A 194 0.06 12.70 -1.52
CA LEU A 194 0.89 13.73 -0.90
C LEU A 194 1.99 14.20 -1.84
N GLY A 195 2.70 13.29 -2.52
CA GLY A 195 3.68 13.62 -3.54
C GLY A 195 3.10 14.42 -4.69
N ALA A 196 1.92 14.00 -5.19
CA ALA A 196 1.18 14.74 -6.22
C ALA A 196 0.74 16.13 -5.72
N THR A 197 0.40 16.27 -4.43
CA THR A 197 0.09 17.56 -3.81
C THR A 197 1.29 18.50 -3.83
N ILE A 198 2.50 18.01 -3.55
CA ILE A 198 3.72 18.83 -3.63
C ILE A 198 3.96 19.32 -5.06
N LEU A 199 3.83 18.44 -6.04
CA LEU A 199 3.94 18.80 -7.45
C LEU A 199 2.91 19.87 -7.83
N TRP A 200 1.65 19.68 -7.45
CA TRP A 200 0.58 20.65 -7.67
C TRP A 200 0.83 21.98 -6.96
N LEU A 201 1.33 21.97 -5.71
CA LEU A 201 1.70 23.18 -4.99
C LEU A 201 2.83 23.95 -5.69
N ARG A 202 3.74 23.24 -6.36
CA ARG A 202 4.81 23.86 -7.11
C ARG A 202 4.33 24.49 -8.42
N ASP A 203 3.61 23.72 -9.23
CA ASP A 203 3.25 24.10 -10.60
C ASP A 203 1.93 24.89 -10.68
N GLY A 204 1.15 24.87 -9.61
CA GLY A 204 -0.14 25.52 -9.52
C GLY A 204 -0.10 27.05 -9.31
N PRO A 205 -1.24 27.71 -9.26
CA PRO A 205 -1.33 29.17 -9.08
C PRO A 205 -0.59 29.62 -7.81
N ALA A 206 0.27 30.62 -7.94
CA ALA A 206 1.09 31.13 -6.83
C ALA A 206 0.32 32.01 -5.82
N ALA A 207 -1.01 32.19 -5.99
CA ALA A 207 -1.80 33.07 -5.14
C ALA A 207 -2.13 32.42 -3.78
N GLY A 208 -1.89 33.15 -2.69
CA GLY A 208 -2.20 32.74 -1.32
C GLY A 208 -1.06 31.99 -0.61
N SER A 209 -1.26 31.75 0.69
CA SER A 209 -0.31 30.96 1.50
C SER A 209 -0.33 29.47 1.11
N VAL A 210 0.74 28.77 1.42
CA VAL A 210 0.84 27.30 1.20
C VAL A 210 -0.31 26.56 1.89
N GLN A 211 -0.64 26.97 3.12
CA GLN A 211 -1.76 26.42 3.87
C GLN A 211 -3.09 26.57 3.10
N ALA A 212 -3.41 27.78 2.63
CA ALA A 212 -4.65 28.03 1.90
C ALA A 212 -4.70 27.23 0.58
N ARG A 213 -3.56 27.16 -0.12
CA ARG A 213 -3.46 26.37 -1.35
C ARG A 213 -3.60 24.88 -1.06
N PHE A 214 -2.97 24.36 -0.03
CA PHE A 214 -3.11 22.96 0.39
C PHE A 214 -4.59 22.61 0.68
N GLU A 215 -5.33 23.49 1.33
CA GLU A 215 -6.76 23.30 1.60
C GLU A 215 -7.62 23.31 0.34
N GLN A 216 -7.21 24.10 -0.68
CA GLN A 216 -7.91 24.22 -1.97
C GLN A 216 -7.50 23.16 -3.00
N ARG A 217 -6.58 22.23 -2.64
CA ARG A 217 -6.14 21.21 -3.59
C ARG A 217 -7.30 20.38 -4.13
N PRO A 218 -7.19 19.88 -5.37
CA PRO A 218 -8.20 19.03 -6.00
C PRO A 218 -8.58 17.82 -5.15
N GLN A 219 -9.82 17.36 -5.30
CA GLN A 219 -10.36 16.27 -4.47
C GLN A 219 -9.56 14.95 -4.63
N GLU A 220 -9.07 14.66 -5.84
CA GLU A 220 -8.25 13.48 -6.14
C GLU A 220 -6.89 13.47 -5.42
N LEU A 221 -6.42 14.62 -4.94
CA LEU A 221 -5.19 14.76 -4.15
C LEU A 221 -5.44 14.67 -2.63
N ARG A 222 -6.70 14.56 -2.22
CA ARG A 222 -7.05 14.45 -0.80
C ARG A 222 -7.04 12.99 -0.37
N SER A 223 -6.48 12.73 0.81
CA SER A 223 -6.71 11.47 1.53
C SER A 223 -8.12 11.50 2.12
N GLY A 224 -8.83 10.37 2.05
CA GLY A 224 -10.25 10.33 2.38
C GLY A 224 -10.57 10.74 3.82
N VAL A 225 -10.38 9.81 4.79
CA VAL A 225 -10.81 9.99 6.19
C VAL A 225 -9.66 10.30 7.14
N ARG A 226 -8.39 10.18 6.69
CA ARG A 226 -7.24 10.39 7.56
C ARG A 226 -6.79 11.85 7.61
N ALA A 227 -6.19 12.23 8.73
CA ALA A 227 -5.62 13.56 8.88
C ALA A 227 -4.45 13.77 7.90
N SER A 228 -4.48 14.89 7.19
CA SER A 228 -3.40 15.39 6.35
C SER A 228 -3.35 16.90 6.48
N GLY A 229 -2.16 17.48 6.44
CA GLY A 229 -2.00 18.91 6.67
C GLY A 229 -0.68 19.45 6.16
N PHE A 230 -0.51 20.75 6.39
CA PHE A 230 0.73 21.48 6.21
C PHE A 230 1.26 21.94 7.57
N ASP A 231 2.49 21.60 7.89
CA ASP A 231 3.20 22.09 9.07
C ASP A 231 4.06 23.28 8.66
N ALA A 232 3.59 24.50 9.01
CA ALA A 232 4.27 25.74 8.66
C ALA A 232 5.62 25.89 9.38
N ALA A 233 5.78 25.33 10.59
CA ALA A 233 7.01 25.43 11.35
C ALA A 233 8.13 24.57 10.76
N ARG A 234 7.76 23.42 10.17
CA ARG A 234 8.71 22.51 9.54
C ARG A 234 8.80 22.69 8.02
N GLY A 235 7.86 23.41 7.41
CA GLY A 235 7.76 23.53 5.95
C GLY A 235 7.46 22.18 5.28
N THR A 236 6.66 21.33 5.91
CA THR A 236 6.33 19.99 5.40
C THR A 236 4.83 19.82 5.21
N VAL A 237 4.45 19.02 4.23
CA VAL A 237 3.10 18.44 4.17
C VAL A 237 3.14 17.04 4.76
N PHE A 238 2.04 16.61 5.37
CA PHE A 238 2.00 15.32 6.03
C PHE A 238 0.65 14.60 5.85
N VAL A 239 0.69 13.28 6.04
CA VAL A 239 -0.48 12.41 6.20
C VAL A 239 -0.20 11.39 7.30
N ASP A 240 -1.18 11.12 8.16
CA ASP A 240 -1.05 10.10 9.19
C ASP A 240 -1.11 8.70 8.58
N ASN A 241 -0.23 7.80 9.03
CA ASN A 241 -0.19 6.42 8.59
C ASN A 241 -1.27 5.57 9.29
N LEU A 242 -1.79 4.57 8.60
CA LEU A 242 -2.70 3.56 9.16
C LEU A 242 -1.93 2.34 9.70
N ASP A 243 -0.76 2.06 9.14
CA ASP A 243 0.10 0.97 9.61
C ASP A 243 0.81 1.39 10.90
N SER A 244 0.43 0.77 12.02
CA SER A 244 1.01 1.04 13.34
C SER A 244 2.47 0.58 13.51
N HIS A 245 2.99 -0.19 12.56
CA HIS A 245 4.40 -0.62 12.52
C HIS A 245 5.32 0.38 11.83
N ARG A 246 4.76 1.47 11.30
CA ARG A 246 5.48 2.59 10.70
C ARG A 246 5.51 3.79 11.64
N GLU A 247 6.25 4.81 11.23
CA GLU A 247 6.12 6.13 11.87
C GLU A 247 4.66 6.58 11.80
N ALA A 248 4.19 7.25 12.86
CA ALA A 248 2.79 7.68 12.94
C ALA A 248 2.39 8.59 11.77
N ARG A 249 3.37 9.23 11.13
CA ARG A 249 3.14 10.23 10.09
C ARG A 249 4.18 10.12 8.97
N PHE A 250 3.73 10.24 7.73
CA PHE A 250 4.58 10.41 6.56
C PHE A 250 4.64 11.88 6.20
N GLU A 251 5.85 12.43 6.10
CA GLU A 251 6.09 13.86 5.88
C GLU A 251 6.99 14.09 4.67
N LEU A 252 6.67 15.11 3.88
CA LEU A 252 7.48 15.51 2.73
C LEU A 252 7.74 17.02 2.79
N PRO A 253 8.99 17.48 2.52
CA PRO A 253 9.30 18.90 2.48
C PRO A 253 8.62 19.59 1.29
N VAL A 254 8.22 20.84 1.50
CA VAL A 254 7.63 21.69 0.47
C VAL A 254 8.68 22.67 -0.03
N SER A 255 8.72 22.90 -1.35
CA SER A 255 9.66 23.86 -1.96
C SER A 255 9.56 25.24 -1.33
N PRO A 256 10.69 25.97 -1.10
CA PRO A 256 10.69 27.31 -0.53
C PRO A 256 9.78 28.32 -1.26
N ARG A 257 9.49 28.10 -2.55
CA ARG A 257 8.57 28.97 -3.32
C ARG A 257 7.15 28.94 -2.81
N SER A 258 6.73 27.82 -2.26
CA SER A 258 5.39 27.68 -1.68
C SER A 258 5.29 28.31 -0.28
N VAL A 259 6.40 28.76 0.30
CA VAL A 259 6.48 29.35 1.65
C VAL A 259 6.62 30.87 1.62
N ALA A 260 6.68 31.50 0.42
CA ALA A 260 6.71 32.96 0.33
C ALA A 260 5.41 33.56 0.88
N PRO A 261 5.49 34.57 1.73
CA PRO A 261 4.35 35.18 2.43
C PRO A 261 3.35 35.84 1.50
#